data_7dc0704187342c819756d661681a08bc
#
_entry.id   7dc0704187342c819756d661681a08bc
#
_cell.length_a   1.000
_cell.length_b   1.000
_cell.length_c   1.000
_cell.angle_alpha   90.00
_cell.angle_beta   90.00
_cell.angle_gamma   90.00
#
_symmetry.space_group_name_H-M   'P 1'
#
loop_
_entity.id
_entity.type
_entity.pdbx_description
1 polymer ?
#
loop_
_entity_poly.entity_id
_entity_poly.type
_entity_poly.pdbx_seq_one_letter_code
_entity_poly.pdbx_strand_id
1 'polypeptide(L)'
;VPAAAQLLREGLELPGGITVLVGENGSGKSTVVEILAEAYGLNPQGGSVLAPTVRVRDSEPHAGQRLYTELGFGGRSAWAYFLRADTMHSLYTYLEQNPGKSRDRFHELSHGQGFLEILRTRVNQRGFYLMDEPDAPLSFVSCLSLVALLHDLAEADSQVVVATHSPIVAAVPGATIFELGEWGIRPARWEELEVVQSWRTFLGNPERFLHYLFTDDAE
;
A
#
# COMPACT_ATOMS: atom_id res chain seq x y z
N VAL A 1 -1.94 11.66 14.28
CA VAL A 1 -2.90 10.73 13.65
C VAL A 1 -3.16 9.59 14.63
N PRO A 2 -4.43 9.21 14.94
CA PRO A 2 -4.75 8.18 15.95
C PRO A 2 -4.07 6.84 15.68
N ALA A 3 -4.08 6.36 14.43
CA ALA A 3 -3.44 5.11 14.05
C ALA A 3 -1.92 5.07 14.36
N ALA A 4 -1.19 6.13 14.02
CA ALA A 4 0.24 6.21 14.32
C ALA A 4 0.50 6.28 15.84
N ALA A 5 -0.31 7.00 16.60
CA ALA A 5 -0.19 7.08 18.06
C ALA A 5 -0.45 5.72 18.72
N GLN A 6 -1.43 4.95 18.22
CA GLN A 6 -1.71 3.60 18.68
C GLN A 6 -0.55 2.66 18.35
N LEU A 7 -0.06 2.68 17.11
CA LEU A 7 1.09 1.87 16.69
C LEU A 7 2.32 2.09 17.59
N LEU A 8 2.64 3.36 17.89
CA LEU A 8 3.80 3.71 18.73
C LEU A 8 3.63 3.31 20.20
N ARG A 9 2.40 3.17 20.69
CA ARG A 9 2.10 2.82 22.08
C ARG A 9 1.93 1.32 22.27
N GLU A 10 1.25 0.64 21.36
CA GLU A 10 0.79 -0.73 21.51
C GLU A 10 1.53 -1.71 20.59
N GLY A 11 2.20 -1.19 19.55
CA GLY A 11 2.74 -2.02 18.47
C GLY A 11 1.65 -2.51 17.52
N LEU A 12 2.06 -3.32 16.54
CA LEU A 12 1.17 -4.00 15.61
C LEU A 12 1.77 -5.35 15.25
N GLU A 13 1.03 -6.41 15.49
CA GLU A 13 1.41 -7.73 15.03
C GLU A 13 1.12 -7.87 13.54
N LEU A 14 2.17 -8.19 12.78
CA LEU A 14 2.08 -8.40 11.32
C LEU A 14 2.33 -9.89 11.06
N PRO A 15 1.29 -10.70 10.83
CA PRO A 15 1.45 -12.11 10.51
C PRO A 15 2.17 -12.30 9.17
N GLY A 16 2.71 -13.50 8.95
CA GLY A 16 3.24 -13.90 7.65
C GLY A 16 2.16 -13.81 6.56
N GLY A 17 2.58 -13.72 5.29
CA GLY A 17 1.69 -13.53 4.16
C GLY A 17 1.29 -12.07 3.96
N ILE A 18 0.03 -11.77 3.72
CA ILE A 18 -0.45 -10.44 3.36
C ILE A 18 -1.17 -9.77 4.51
N THR A 19 -0.76 -8.55 4.83
CA THR A 19 -1.49 -7.63 5.70
C THR A 19 -1.97 -6.44 4.87
N VAL A 20 -3.25 -6.11 4.93
CA VAL A 20 -3.82 -4.95 4.25
C VAL A 20 -4.26 -3.91 5.27
N LEU A 21 -3.78 -2.70 5.11
CA LEU A 21 -4.16 -1.52 5.88
C LEU A 21 -5.15 -0.71 5.04
N VAL A 22 -6.42 -0.69 5.45
CA VAL A 22 -7.51 -0.03 4.71
C VAL A 22 -7.98 1.19 5.47
N GLY A 23 -8.36 2.24 4.76
CA GLY A 23 -8.95 3.44 5.35
C GLY A 23 -9.05 4.57 4.34
N GLU A 24 -9.82 5.58 4.65
CA GLU A 24 -9.96 6.77 3.81
C GLU A 24 -8.70 7.63 3.75
N ASN A 25 -8.69 8.60 2.85
CA ASN A 25 -7.61 9.59 2.78
C ASN A 25 -7.53 10.35 4.11
N GLY A 26 -6.31 10.49 4.63
CA GLY A 26 -6.09 11.14 5.93
C GLY A 26 -6.22 10.21 7.17
N SER A 27 -6.63 8.94 7.03
CA SER A 27 -6.72 7.98 8.15
C SER A 27 -5.35 7.62 8.77
N GLY A 28 -4.25 7.95 8.07
CA GLY A 28 -2.88 7.73 8.55
C GLY A 28 -2.20 6.47 8.01
N LYS A 29 -2.73 5.85 6.96
CA LYS A 29 -2.14 4.67 6.32
C LYS A 29 -0.67 4.89 5.95
N SER A 30 -0.39 5.92 5.15
CA SER A 30 0.96 6.25 4.71
C SER A 30 1.90 6.50 5.89
N THR A 31 1.44 7.21 6.92
CA THR A 31 2.22 7.44 8.14
C THR A 31 2.56 6.12 8.85
N VAL A 32 1.60 5.20 8.97
CA VAL A 32 1.82 3.87 9.58
C VAL A 32 2.84 3.08 8.75
N VAL A 33 2.71 3.06 7.42
CA VAL A 33 3.65 2.35 6.53
C VAL A 33 5.06 2.96 6.59
N GLU A 34 5.18 4.29 6.64
CA GLU A 34 6.46 4.99 6.82
C GLU A 34 7.14 4.62 8.15
N ILE A 35 6.37 4.60 9.24
CA ILE A 35 6.87 4.18 10.56
C ILE A 35 7.36 2.73 10.53
N LEU A 36 6.61 1.83 9.88
CA LEU A 36 7.01 0.44 9.70
C LEU A 36 8.27 0.30 8.83
N ALA A 37 8.39 1.11 7.76
CA ALA A 37 9.58 1.14 6.92
C ALA A 37 10.82 1.54 7.73
N GLU A 38 10.74 2.62 8.52
CA GLU A 38 11.83 3.06 9.39
C GLU A 38 12.20 2.01 10.44
N ALA A 39 11.20 1.40 11.11
CA ALA A 39 11.41 0.36 12.09
C ALA A 39 12.10 -0.87 11.49
N TYR A 40 11.77 -1.22 10.26
CA TYR A 40 12.43 -2.30 9.52
C TYR A 40 13.82 -1.90 8.99
N GLY A 41 14.13 -0.61 8.93
CA GLY A 41 15.39 -0.06 8.39
C GLY A 41 15.37 0.16 6.88
N LEU A 42 14.18 0.34 6.31
CA LEU A 42 13.98 0.82 4.95
C LEU A 42 13.96 2.36 4.92
N ASN A 43 14.26 2.93 3.75
CA ASN A 43 14.12 4.36 3.55
C ASN A 43 12.62 4.73 3.49
N PRO A 44 12.11 5.64 4.33
CA PRO A 44 10.70 6.05 4.30
C PRO A 44 10.29 6.74 3.00
N GLN A 45 11.26 7.17 2.17
CA GLN A 45 11.02 7.70 0.83
C GLN A 45 10.88 6.59 -0.23
N GLY A 46 10.99 5.31 0.15
CA GLY A 46 10.89 4.16 -0.73
C GLY A 46 12.24 3.62 -1.20
N GLY A 47 12.20 2.42 -1.77
CA GLY A 47 13.38 1.73 -2.30
C GLY A 47 13.70 0.43 -1.56
N SER A 48 14.82 -0.21 -1.95
CA SER A 48 15.28 -1.47 -1.35
C SER A 48 16.20 -1.24 -0.16
N VAL A 49 16.38 -2.29 0.66
CA VAL A 49 17.39 -2.31 1.76
C VAL A 49 18.81 -1.99 1.28
N LEU A 50 19.11 -2.22 0.00
CA LEU A 50 20.43 -1.94 -0.60
C LEU A 50 20.53 -0.51 -1.14
N ALA A 51 19.42 0.24 -1.20
CA ALA A 51 19.46 1.63 -1.62
C ALA A 51 20.17 2.49 -0.56
N PRO A 52 21.11 3.38 -0.97
CA PRO A 52 21.73 4.28 -0.01
C PRO A 52 20.65 5.15 0.62
N THR A 53 20.62 5.15 1.96
CA THR A 53 19.73 6.01 2.73
C THR A 53 20.16 7.46 2.48
N VAL A 54 19.43 8.18 1.66
CA VAL A 54 19.59 9.63 1.57
C VAL A 54 19.05 10.18 2.88
N ARG A 55 19.97 10.52 3.80
CA ARG A 55 19.60 11.24 5.02
C ARG A 55 19.13 12.64 4.59
N VAL A 56 17.83 12.80 4.46
CA VAL A 56 17.24 14.12 4.47
C VAL A 56 17.52 14.67 5.87
N ARG A 57 18.20 15.78 5.94
CA ARG A 57 18.46 16.49 7.20
C ARG A 57 17.15 17.11 7.67
N ASP A 58 16.30 16.33 8.29
CA ASP A 58 15.19 16.87 9.06
C ASP A 58 15.47 16.68 10.55
N SER A 59 15.29 17.77 11.27
CA SER A 59 15.61 17.95 12.69
C SER A 59 14.60 17.28 13.64
N GLU A 60 13.67 16.47 13.14
CA GLU A 60 12.72 15.73 13.96
C GLU A 60 13.13 14.26 14.10
N PRO A 61 13.06 13.69 15.31
CA PRO A 61 13.33 12.28 15.51
C PRO A 61 12.24 11.48 14.77
N HIS A 62 12.66 10.67 13.80
CA HIS A 62 11.78 9.80 13.03
C HIS A 62 10.98 8.88 13.96
N ALA A 63 9.67 8.83 13.77
CA ALA A 63 8.76 8.12 14.66
C ALA A 63 9.05 6.61 14.72
N GLY A 64 9.51 6.02 13.60
CA GLY A 64 9.87 4.61 13.52
C GLY A 64 11.09 4.21 14.36
N GLN A 65 11.96 5.13 14.71
CA GLN A 65 13.10 4.86 15.61
C GLN A 65 12.67 4.55 17.05
N ARG A 66 11.40 4.77 17.38
CA ARG A 66 10.81 4.44 18.69
C ARG A 66 10.24 3.03 18.75
N LEU A 67 10.16 2.34 17.60
CA LEU A 67 9.65 0.96 17.53
C LEU A 67 10.81 -0.03 17.54
N TYR A 68 10.61 -1.11 18.28
CA TYR A 68 11.44 -2.31 18.20
C TYR A 68 10.74 -3.32 17.31
N THR A 69 11.48 -3.88 16.35
CA THR A 69 10.99 -4.95 15.49
C THR A 69 11.33 -6.28 16.12
N GLU A 70 10.33 -7.00 16.59
CA GLU A 70 10.47 -8.40 16.97
C GLU A 70 10.28 -9.27 15.73
N LEU A 71 11.29 -10.04 15.39
CA LEU A 71 11.27 -10.93 14.23
C LEU A 71 10.81 -12.32 14.67
N GLY A 72 9.80 -12.84 13.97
CA GLY A 72 9.33 -14.21 14.16
C GLY A 72 10.34 -15.28 13.72
N PHE A 73 9.90 -16.52 13.64
CA PHE A 73 10.70 -17.74 13.36
C PHE A 73 11.32 -17.70 11.98
N GLY A 74 11.95 -17.00 11.42
CA GLY A 74 12.62 -16.88 10.11
C GLY A 74 13.62 -15.72 10.08
N GLY A 75 13.62 -14.90 11.12
CA GLY A 75 14.49 -13.75 11.21
C GLY A 75 14.14 -12.67 10.16
N ARG A 76 15.07 -11.75 9.96
CA ARG A 76 14.91 -10.67 9.00
C ARG A 76 15.06 -11.19 7.57
N SER A 77 14.13 -10.82 6.69
CA SER A 77 14.25 -11.17 5.27
C SER A 77 15.52 -10.56 4.66
N ALA A 78 16.24 -11.34 3.85
CA ALA A 78 17.44 -10.87 3.16
C ALA A 78 17.12 -9.79 2.13
N TRP A 79 15.89 -9.75 1.65
CA TRP A 79 15.39 -8.76 0.72
C TRP A 79 14.19 -8.03 1.33
N ALA A 80 14.19 -6.72 1.23
CA ALA A 80 13.04 -5.89 1.57
C ALA A 80 12.95 -4.70 0.62
N TYR A 81 11.73 -4.30 0.32
CA TYR A 81 11.45 -3.19 -0.59
C TYR A 81 10.24 -2.40 -0.11
N PHE A 82 10.36 -1.08 -0.11
CA PHE A 82 9.26 -0.16 0.12
C PHE A 82 8.86 0.53 -1.18
N LEU A 83 7.64 0.29 -1.61
CA LEU A 83 7.04 0.89 -2.78
C LEU A 83 6.08 2.00 -2.36
N ARG A 84 6.27 3.19 -2.90
CA ARG A 84 5.35 4.32 -2.78
C ARG A 84 4.80 4.69 -4.16
N ALA A 85 3.51 4.99 -4.24
CA ALA A 85 2.87 5.38 -5.50
C ALA A 85 3.51 6.64 -6.11
N ASP A 86 3.82 7.65 -5.29
CA ASP A 86 4.45 8.90 -5.71
C ASP A 86 5.87 8.69 -6.29
N THR A 87 6.67 7.86 -5.65
CA THR A 87 8.01 7.50 -6.13
C THR A 87 7.96 6.68 -7.42
N MET A 88 6.98 5.78 -7.52
CA MET A 88 6.78 4.96 -8.71
C MET A 88 6.29 5.79 -9.91
N HIS A 89 5.44 6.77 -9.67
CA HIS A 89 5.02 7.70 -10.72
C HIS A 89 6.22 8.48 -11.29
N SER A 90 7.09 8.97 -10.43
CA SER A 90 8.33 9.64 -10.83
C SER A 90 9.28 8.72 -11.61
N LEU A 91 9.41 7.47 -11.18
CA LEU A 91 10.21 6.45 -11.89
C LEU A 91 9.61 6.13 -13.26
N TYR A 92 8.28 5.98 -13.35
CA TYR A 92 7.58 5.74 -14.60
C TYR A 92 7.81 6.88 -15.59
N THR A 93 7.59 8.13 -15.16
CA THR A 93 7.85 9.33 -15.97
C THR A 93 9.30 9.42 -16.43
N TYR A 94 10.26 9.09 -15.55
CA TYR A 94 11.67 9.05 -15.93
C TYR A 94 11.96 8.00 -17.02
N LEU A 95 11.38 6.79 -16.90
CA LEU A 95 11.55 5.72 -17.89
C LEU A 95 10.89 6.04 -19.23
N GLU A 96 9.75 6.73 -19.23
CA GLU A 96 9.13 7.24 -20.46
C GLU A 96 10.01 8.27 -21.18
N GLN A 97 10.60 9.19 -20.42
CA GLN A 97 11.47 10.23 -20.97
C GLN A 97 12.85 9.71 -21.37
N ASN A 98 13.30 8.60 -20.78
CA ASN A 98 14.59 7.98 -21.02
C ASN A 98 14.42 6.50 -21.41
N PRO A 99 13.78 6.21 -22.55
CA PRO A 99 13.59 4.84 -23.00
C PRO A 99 14.94 4.21 -23.34
N GLY A 100 15.41 3.31 -22.47
CA GLY A 100 16.62 2.51 -22.72
C GLY A 100 16.44 1.55 -23.89
N LYS A 101 17.31 0.52 -24.01
CA LYS A 101 17.26 -0.51 -25.06
C LYS A 101 15.96 -1.34 -25.11
N SER A 102 15.02 -1.14 -24.16
CA SER A 102 13.70 -1.80 -24.09
C SER A 102 12.58 -0.97 -24.71
N ARG A 103 12.90 -0.11 -25.67
CA ARG A 103 12.01 0.91 -26.28
C ARG A 103 10.68 0.37 -26.80
N ASP A 104 10.63 -0.87 -27.25
CA ASP A 104 9.49 -1.41 -28.02
C ASP A 104 8.36 -1.97 -27.13
N ARG A 105 8.61 -2.23 -25.83
CA ARG A 105 7.62 -2.85 -24.93
C ARG A 105 6.76 -1.85 -24.17
N PHE A 106 7.27 -0.69 -23.80
CA PHE A 106 6.55 0.27 -22.97
C PHE A 106 5.57 1.15 -23.75
N HIS A 107 5.81 1.42 -25.03
CA HIS A 107 4.91 2.23 -25.86
C HIS A 107 3.61 1.53 -26.26
N GLU A 108 3.54 0.20 -26.15
CA GLU A 108 2.33 -0.60 -26.44
C GLU A 108 1.47 -0.85 -25.20
N LEU A 109 2.00 -0.57 -23.99
CA LEU A 109 1.31 -0.83 -22.74
C LEU A 109 0.55 0.42 -22.27
N SER A 110 -0.66 0.20 -21.71
CA SER A 110 -1.31 1.27 -20.96
C SER A 110 -0.49 1.63 -19.72
N HIS A 111 -0.65 2.86 -19.20
CA HIS A 111 0.06 3.36 -18.01
C HIS A 111 0.01 2.35 -16.84
N GLY A 112 -1.16 1.76 -16.58
CA GLY A 112 -1.32 0.76 -15.51
C GLY A 112 -0.60 -0.57 -15.79
N GLN A 113 -0.53 -1.00 -17.06
CA GLN A 113 0.21 -2.21 -17.44
C GLN A 113 1.73 -2.01 -17.32
N GLY A 114 2.23 -0.85 -17.76
CA GLY A 114 3.63 -0.49 -17.60
C GLY A 114 4.04 -0.41 -16.13
N PHE A 115 3.18 0.15 -15.27
CA PHE A 115 3.39 0.17 -13.83
C PHE A 115 3.51 -1.25 -13.23
N LEU A 116 2.58 -2.15 -13.57
CA LEU A 116 2.61 -3.54 -13.08
C LEU A 116 3.85 -4.30 -13.56
N GLU A 117 4.31 -4.06 -14.79
CA GLU A 117 5.53 -4.69 -15.29
C GLU A 117 6.76 -4.20 -14.53
N ILE A 118 6.87 -2.90 -14.25
CA ILE A 118 7.93 -2.36 -13.39
C ILE A 118 7.82 -2.94 -11.99
N LEU A 119 6.63 -3.01 -11.41
CA LEU A 119 6.41 -3.57 -10.09
C LEU A 119 6.90 -5.02 -10.02
N ARG A 120 6.55 -5.87 -10.98
CA ARG A 120 7.02 -7.26 -11.08
C ARG A 120 8.54 -7.38 -11.10
N THR A 121 9.26 -6.43 -11.70
CA THR A 121 10.74 -6.45 -11.68
C THR A 121 11.32 -6.15 -10.30
N ARG A 122 10.59 -5.48 -9.42
CA ARG A 122 11.02 -5.09 -8.07
C ARG A 122 10.59 -6.10 -7.01
N VAL A 123 9.47 -6.79 -7.22
CA VAL A 123 8.89 -7.77 -6.29
C VAL A 123 9.03 -9.20 -6.84
N ASN A 124 10.21 -9.58 -7.27
CA ASN A 124 10.48 -10.82 -8.01
C ASN A 124 11.17 -11.91 -7.17
N GLN A 125 11.29 -11.75 -5.88
CA GLN A 125 11.93 -12.72 -4.98
C GLN A 125 11.25 -12.73 -3.62
N ARG A 126 11.51 -13.79 -2.84
CA ARG A 126 11.04 -13.88 -1.46
C ARG A 126 11.58 -12.71 -0.64
N GLY A 127 10.70 -11.99 0.07
CA GLY A 127 11.12 -10.81 0.80
C GLY A 127 10.05 -10.23 1.74
N PHE A 128 10.40 -9.08 2.32
CA PHE A 128 9.48 -8.22 3.04
C PHE A 128 9.14 -7.00 2.17
N TYR A 129 7.86 -6.80 1.92
CA TYR A 129 7.38 -5.75 1.04
C TYR A 129 6.42 -4.82 1.77
N LEU A 130 6.72 -3.53 1.73
CA LEU A 130 5.79 -2.47 2.10
C LEU A 130 5.31 -1.77 0.84
N MET A 131 4.00 -1.53 0.73
CA MET A 131 3.41 -0.85 -0.42
C MET A 131 2.41 0.20 0.06
N ASP A 132 2.59 1.44 -0.38
CA ASP A 132 1.71 2.56 -0.07
C ASP A 132 0.97 2.97 -1.35
N GLU A 133 -0.33 2.70 -1.37
CA GLU A 133 -1.27 2.97 -2.46
C GLU A 133 -0.82 2.47 -3.84
N PRO A 134 -0.37 1.20 -3.98
CA PRO A 134 0.12 0.67 -5.25
C PRO A 134 -0.95 0.61 -6.34
N ASP A 135 -2.21 0.78 -5.97
CA ASP A 135 -3.38 0.78 -6.84
C ASP A 135 -3.74 2.15 -7.41
N ALA A 136 -3.17 3.24 -6.90
CA ALA A 136 -3.51 4.60 -7.30
C ALA A 136 -3.49 4.86 -8.81
N PRO A 137 -2.51 4.36 -9.60
CA PRO A 137 -2.49 4.55 -11.06
C PRO A 137 -3.25 3.45 -11.83
N LEU A 138 -3.93 2.51 -11.17
CA LEU A 138 -4.44 1.29 -11.77
C LEU A 138 -5.93 1.37 -12.12
N SER A 139 -6.28 0.81 -13.27
CA SER A 139 -7.66 0.53 -13.65
C SER A 139 -8.20 -0.68 -12.85
N PHE A 140 -9.51 -0.91 -12.90
CA PHE A 140 -10.14 -2.09 -12.28
C PHE A 140 -9.43 -3.40 -12.65
N VAL A 141 -9.19 -3.64 -13.94
CA VAL A 141 -8.53 -4.87 -14.42
C VAL A 141 -7.07 -4.94 -13.94
N SER A 142 -6.38 -3.83 -13.92
CA SER A 142 -5.01 -3.76 -13.41
C SER A 142 -4.95 -3.98 -11.90
N CYS A 143 -5.96 -3.54 -11.13
CA CYS A 143 -6.07 -3.87 -9.70
C CYS A 143 -6.24 -5.39 -9.49
N LEU A 144 -7.02 -6.09 -10.32
CA LEU A 144 -7.11 -7.55 -10.25
C LEU A 144 -5.76 -8.23 -10.53
N SER A 145 -4.98 -7.69 -11.47
CA SER A 145 -3.62 -8.19 -11.73
C SER A 145 -2.67 -7.92 -10.56
N LEU A 146 -2.85 -6.81 -9.85
CA LEU A 146 -2.11 -6.54 -8.61
C LEU A 146 -2.50 -7.53 -7.51
N VAL A 147 -3.80 -7.82 -7.34
CA VAL A 147 -4.28 -8.83 -6.37
C VAL A 147 -3.63 -10.19 -6.65
N ALA A 148 -3.58 -10.63 -7.92
CA ALA A 148 -2.89 -11.87 -8.29
C ALA A 148 -1.40 -11.85 -7.94
N LEU A 149 -0.70 -10.74 -8.22
CA LEU A 149 0.71 -10.58 -7.88
C LEU A 149 0.95 -10.64 -6.36
N LEU A 150 0.09 -10.01 -5.56
CA LEU A 150 0.18 -10.04 -4.09
C LEU A 150 -0.02 -11.48 -3.57
N HIS A 151 -0.99 -12.19 -4.13
CA HIS A 151 -1.24 -13.59 -3.78
C HIS A 151 -0.03 -14.48 -4.11
N ASP A 152 0.55 -14.33 -5.30
CA ASP A 152 1.74 -15.08 -5.70
C ASP A 152 2.94 -14.82 -4.79
N LEU A 153 3.11 -13.58 -4.31
CA LEU A 153 4.15 -13.23 -3.34
C LEU A 153 3.95 -13.94 -1.99
N ALA A 154 2.71 -14.04 -1.52
CA ALA A 154 2.39 -14.75 -0.27
C ALA A 154 2.65 -16.25 -0.42
N GLU A 155 2.23 -16.87 -1.54
CA GLU A 155 2.50 -18.28 -1.84
C GLU A 155 4.01 -18.57 -1.95
N ALA A 156 4.80 -17.56 -2.31
CA ALA A 156 6.27 -17.62 -2.32
C ALA A 156 6.92 -17.31 -0.95
N ASP A 157 6.18 -17.45 0.16
CA ASP A 157 6.64 -17.15 1.52
C ASP A 157 7.14 -15.70 1.74
N SER A 158 6.67 -14.74 0.98
CA SER A 158 6.94 -13.32 1.24
C SER A 158 5.97 -12.78 2.28
N GLN A 159 6.43 -11.78 3.03
CA GLN A 159 5.56 -10.98 3.90
C GLN A 159 5.29 -9.64 3.22
N VAL A 160 4.03 -9.31 3.05
CA VAL A 160 3.60 -8.10 2.33
C VAL A 160 2.67 -7.27 3.21
N VAL A 161 2.95 -5.98 3.34
CA VAL A 161 2.04 -5.01 3.96
C VAL A 161 1.63 -4.00 2.90
N VAL A 162 0.34 -3.89 2.64
CA VAL A 162 -0.22 -2.99 1.62
C VAL A 162 -1.15 -1.99 2.28
N ALA A 163 -0.90 -0.71 2.11
CA ALA A 163 -1.86 0.34 2.42
C ALA A 163 -2.65 0.71 1.16
N THR A 164 -3.96 0.72 1.25
CA THR A 164 -4.86 1.01 0.12
C THR A 164 -6.19 1.59 0.59
N HIS A 165 -6.87 2.30 -0.30
CA HIS A 165 -8.29 2.63 -0.17
C HIS A 165 -9.17 1.84 -1.16
N SER A 166 -8.59 0.92 -1.91
CA SER A 166 -9.28 0.12 -2.92
C SER A 166 -9.98 -1.09 -2.30
N PRO A 167 -11.31 -1.22 -2.46
CA PRO A 167 -12.02 -2.43 -2.04
C PRO A 167 -11.57 -3.68 -2.82
N ILE A 168 -11.00 -3.50 -4.02
CA ILE A 168 -10.51 -4.60 -4.86
C ILE A 168 -9.21 -5.16 -4.26
N VAL A 169 -8.24 -4.30 -3.97
CA VAL A 169 -6.96 -4.73 -3.38
C VAL A 169 -7.16 -5.27 -1.98
N ALA A 170 -8.09 -4.71 -1.20
CA ALA A 170 -8.44 -5.22 0.12
C ALA A 170 -9.06 -6.63 0.08
N ALA A 171 -9.55 -7.10 -1.07
CA ALA A 171 -10.16 -8.42 -1.24
C ALA A 171 -9.14 -9.54 -1.53
N VAL A 172 -7.82 -9.28 -1.42
CA VAL A 172 -6.80 -10.30 -1.69
C VAL A 172 -7.01 -11.51 -0.77
N PRO A 173 -7.04 -12.74 -1.32
CA PRO A 173 -7.33 -13.93 -0.52
C PRO A 173 -6.31 -14.19 0.58
N GLY A 174 -6.78 -14.58 1.76
CA GLY A 174 -5.93 -14.92 2.90
C GLY A 174 -5.30 -13.74 3.62
N ALA A 175 -5.61 -12.51 3.26
CA ALA A 175 -5.07 -11.33 3.91
C ALA A 175 -5.61 -11.12 5.32
N THR A 176 -4.73 -10.67 6.21
CA THR A 176 -5.12 -10.05 7.48
C THR A 176 -5.42 -8.58 7.20
N ILE A 177 -6.63 -8.12 7.56
CA ILE A 177 -7.08 -6.77 7.25
C ILE A 177 -7.18 -5.94 8.54
N PHE A 178 -6.58 -4.76 8.51
CA PHE A 178 -6.78 -3.73 9.53
C PHE A 178 -7.42 -2.50 8.90
N GLU A 179 -8.46 -2.00 9.53
CA GLU A 179 -9.11 -0.75 9.15
C GLU A 179 -8.61 0.40 10.01
N LEU A 180 -8.21 1.49 9.36
CA LEU A 180 -7.68 2.70 9.98
C LEU A 180 -8.69 3.84 9.88
N GLY A 181 -8.93 4.50 10.99
CA GLY A 181 -9.87 5.62 11.09
C GLY A 181 -9.60 6.50 12.30
N GLU A 182 -10.60 7.30 12.69
CA GLU A 182 -10.53 8.14 13.89
C GLU A 182 -10.36 7.33 15.18
N TRP A 183 -10.79 6.07 15.18
CA TRP A 183 -10.61 5.10 16.29
C TRP A 183 -9.19 4.53 16.39
N GLY A 184 -8.31 4.77 15.43
CA GLY A 184 -6.99 4.17 15.35
C GLY A 184 -6.94 3.01 14.36
N ILE A 185 -6.35 1.87 14.77
CA ILE A 185 -6.19 0.63 13.99
C ILE A 185 -7.06 -0.45 14.62
N ARG A 186 -7.89 -1.12 13.84
CA ARG A 186 -8.69 -2.26 14.29
C ARG A 186 -8.66 -3.40 13.27
N PRO A 187 -8.69 -4.67 13.69
CA PRO A 187 -8.91 -5.79 12.77
C PRO A 187 -10.30 -5.67 12.16
N ALA A 188 -10.43 -6.03 10.89
CA ALA A 188 -11.69 -5.98 10.17
C ALA A 188 -11.83 -7.14 9.19
N ARG A 189 -13.07 -7.48 8.83
CA ARG A 189 -13.38 -8.37 7.72
C ARG A 189 -13.65 -7.52 6.49
N TRP A 190 -13.32 -8.06 5.32
CA TRP A 190 -13.49 -7.31 4.06
C TRP A 190 -14.91 -6.77 3.88
N GLU A 191 -15.91 -7.59 4.21
CA GLU A 191 -17.32 -7.22 4.06
C GLU A 191 -17.76 -6.08 5.00
N GLU A 192 -17.02 -5.87 6.10
CA GLU A 192 -17.33 -4.89 7.14
C GLU A 192 -16.62 -3.55 6.94
N LEU A 193 -15.65 -3.50 6.00
CA LEU A 193 -14.92 -2.28 5.67
C LEU A 193 -15.85 -1.16 5.20
N GLU A 194 -15.67 0.03 5.74
CA GLU A 194 -16.47 1.20 5.39
C GLU A 194 -16.44 1.49 3.89
N VAL A 195 -15.27 1.40 3.26
CA VAL A 195 -15.12 1.57 1.81
C VAL A 195 -15.93 0.54 1.02
N VAL A 196 -15.96 -0.72 1.45
CA VAL A 196 -16.73 -1.78 0.78
C VAL A 196 -18.23 -1.53 0.91
N GLN A 197 -18.69 -1.15 2.10
CA GLN A 197 -20.09 -0.84 2.35
C GLN A 197 -20.55 0.38 1.55
N SER A 198 -19.73 1.42 1.50
CA SER A 198 -20.00 2.64 0.72
C SER A 198 -20.12 2.33 -0.77
N TRP A 199 -19.17 1.58 -1.35
CA TRP A 199 -19.22 1.16 -2.75
C TRP A 199 -20.45 0.29 -3.05
N ARG A 200 -20.76 -0.71 -2.22
CA ARG A 200 -21.94 -1.55 -2.39
C ARG A 200 -23.22 -0.75 -2.39
N THR A 201 -23.34 0.18 -1.44
CA THR A 201 -24.54 1.01 -1.30
C THR A 201 -24.70 1.95 -2.48
N PHE A 202 -23.61 2.59 -2.91
CA PHE A 202 -23.62 3.47 -4.09
C PHE A 202 -23.98 2.71 -5.37
N LEU A 203 -23.29 1.60 -5.66
CA LEU A 203 -23.53 0.79 -6.88
C LEU A 203 -24.91 0.15 -6.89
N GLY A 204 -25.47 -0.17 -5.72
CA GLY A 204 -26.82 -0.72 -5.59
C GLY A 204 -27.93 0.30 -5.90
N ASN A 205 -27.71 1.57 -5.63
CA ASN A 205 -28.68 2.65 -5.90
C ASN A 205 -27.97 4.02 -6.03
N PRO A 206 -27.32 4.31 -7.17
CA PRO A 206 -26.61 5.57 -7.38
C PRO A 206 -27.55 6.80 -7.29
N GLU A 207 -28.79 6.67 -7.79
CA GLU A 207 -29.75 7.77 -7.82
C GLU A 207 -30.07 8.31 -6.45
N ARG A 208 -30.12 7.44 -5.42
CA ARG A 208 -30.36 7.86 -4.05
C ARG A 208 -29.26 8.81 -3.53
N PHE A 209 -27.97 8.51 -3.84
CA PHE A 209 -26.85 9.37 -3.43
C PHE A 209 -26.84 10.70 -4.19
N LEU A 210 -27.04 10.62 -5.50
CA LEU A 210 -27.03 11.78 -6.39
C LEU A 210 -28.21 12.72 -6.06
N HIS A 211 -29.38 12.17 -5.68
CA HIS A 211 -30.50 13.00 -5.24
C HIS A 211 -30.13 13.92 -4.09
N TYR A 212 -29.48 13.41 -3.03
CA TYR A 212 -29.08 14.23 -1.89
C TYR A 212 -28.04 15.28 -2.25
N LEU A 213 -27.11 14.98 -3.16
CA LEU A 213 -26.10 15.94 -3.59
C LEU A 213 -26.66 17.12 -4.38
N PHE A 214 -27.81 16.96 -5.01
CA PHE A 214 -28.39 17.99 -5.88
C PHE A 214 -29.67 18.63 -5.33
N THR A 215 -30.19 18.18 -4.19
CA THR A 215 -31.42 18.72 -3.57
C THR A 215 -31.18 19.56 -2.32
N ASP A 216 -29.98 19.52 -1.72
CA ASP A 216 -29.65 20.32 -0.52
C ASP A 216 -29.31 21.80 -0.79
N ASP A 217 -29.34 22.28 -2.05
CA ASP A 217 -29.11 23.69 -2.40
C ASP A 217 -30.39 24.51 -2.55
N ALA A 218 -31.52 24.07 -1.94
CA ALA A 218 -32.81 24.76 -2.09
C ALA A 218 -33.43 25.23 -0.76
N GLU A 219 -32.60 25.75 0.19
CA GLU A 219 -33.10 26.59 1.31
C GLU A 219 -32.20 27.80 1.54
#